data_1cd06b85b027226c97ef357c8a17bd95
#
_entry.id   1cd06b85b027226c97ef357c8a17bd95
#
_cell.length_a   1.000
_cell.length_b   1.000
_cell.length_c   1.000
_cell.angle_alpha   90.00
_cell.angle_beta   90.00
_cell.angle_gamma   90.00
#
_symmetry.space_group_name_H-M   'P 1'
#
loop_
_entity.id
_entity.type
_entity.pdbx_description
1 polymer ?
#
loop_
_entity_poly.entity_id
_entity_poly.type
_entity_poly.pdbx_seq_one_letter_code
_entity_poly.pdbx_strand_id
1 'polypeptide(L)'
;MQLQEQQGQNNAISSPSADVSTIARRLKDELDKYVVGNEDVKTAVITGLLTGFPTLLIGDPGTAKTYTIEILSKMIDGIKPEELFIVLAHEAMTPEDIFGNVNLKKLREEGVLEYITEGFLPSAKLVFIDEIFKSNKVLAESLFRAINEKKFRNGSKEISLPWLAFFSASNEVRVNTQADRAFLDRFKIFATVLSPNLEDIQDLKSIAERYYKVLTATKPTSIPIVTSYDEVKKIQDKILSDYTKYITEDIVLEATKQANLILGAIAQALQNPRAFSDSSVVRSYFKSMGGYLTISERKFKSIMQVANALREMFGNSTITPVHTALAFYLTIPFTPELKNIITPIISSLLKSYLNTNLSKNSSIDIDKLKNSISKTLEKIFTNKDLNNLIEKASADAIDIISKVFPATSSDLIQYRADLLKKFSEVATGKGNTVQKFEDFLNAIDTLNEVATKYASNLKIRTLAQKLLQNIASTVYSKIDTARIEHDMMAELDKAYEKMKAEIERMYNELMKQTGNDEYSKLVSGIRKFFPQFSDVIPQIVVDEKEKENIMKDLDKAVYNVRTKIRDFINMLEKTKKVLEKMEK
;
A
#
# COMPACT_ATOMS: atom_id res chain seq x y z
N MET A 1 20.77 -52.88 -47.83
CA MET A 1 20.89 -51.43 -47.68
C MET A 1 19.84 -51.01 -46.67
N GLN A 2 20.26 -50.97 -45.40
CA GLN A 2 19.39 -50.68 -44.24
C GLN A 2 19.38 -49.17 -44.03
N LEU A 3 18.23 -48.59 -44.01
CA LEU A 3 18.00 -47.22 -43.54
C LEU A 3 17.54 -47.29 -42.09
N GLN A 4 18.39 -46.79 -41.19
CA GLN A 4 18.10 -46.65 -39.77
C GLN A 4 17.14 -45.45 -39.57
N GLU A 5 15.97 -45.72 -39.02
CA GLU A 5 15.08 -44.73 -38.43
C GLU A 5 15.68 -44.27 -37.09
N GLN A 6 16.11 -43.02 -37.03
CA GLN A 6 16.44 -42.38 -35.77
C GLN A 6 15.13 -41.88 -35.12
N GLN A 7 14.70 -42.58 -34.09
CA GLN A 7 13.68 -42.10 -33.15
C GLN A 7 14.29 -40.97 -32.33
N GLY A 8 13.84 -39.75 -32.60
CA GLY A 8 14.07 -38.60 -31.74
C GLY A 8 13.29 -38.77 -30.43
N GLN A 9 13.95 -39.08 -29.36
CA GLN A 9 13.41 -39.01 -28.00
C GLN A 9 13.23 -37.54 -27.65
N ASN A 10 12.00 -37.07 -27.70
CA ASN A 10 11.58 -35.84 -27.04
C ASN A 10 11.66 -36.07 -25.53
N ASN A 11 12.76 -35.71 -24.92
CA ASN A 11 12.88 -35.51 -23.47
C ASN A 11 12.05 -34.28 -23.12
N ALA A 12 10.78 -34.49 -22.79
CA ALA A 12 10.00 -33.52 -22.05
C ALA A 12 10.66 -33.39 -20.65
N ILE A 13 11.49 -32.39 -20.51
CA ILE A 13 11.99 -31.95 -19.21
C ILE A 13 10.73 -31.53 -18.43
N SER A 14 10.31 -32.36 -17.48
CA SER A 14 9.32 -31.99 -16.48
C SER A 14 9.95 -30.87 -15.65
N SER A 15 9.64 -29.63 -15.99
CA SER A 15 9.93 -28.48 -15.13
C SER A 15 9.32 -28.76 -13.75
N PRO A 16 10.05 -28.53 -12.64
CA PRO A 16 9.49 -28.65 -11.31
C PRO A 16 8.23 -27.78 -11.27
N SER A 17 7.12 -28.33 -10.75
CA SER A 17 5.85 -27.60 -10.63
C SER A 17 6.13 -26.28 -9.96
N ALA A 18 5.83 -25.18 -10.64
CA ALA A 18 6.07 -23.86 -10.09
C ALA A 18 5.31 -23.74 -8.76
N ASP A 19 5.94 -23.15 -7.76
CA ASP A 19 5.33 -22.91 -6.46
C ASP A 19 4.09 -22.02 -6.61
N VAL A 20 3.03 -22.33 -5.85
CA VAL A 20 1.74 -21.60 -5.89
C VAL A 20 1.93 -20.11 -5.73
N SER A 21 2.85 -19.69 -4.86
CA SER A 21 3.16 -18.28 -4.64
C SER A 21 3.75 -17.61 -5.89
N THR A 22 4.58 -18.30 -6.62
CA THR A 22 5.17 -17.81 -7.88
C THR A 22 4.10 -17.63 -8.94
N ILE A 23 3.21 -18.61 -9.11
CA ILE A 23 2.10 -18.52 -10.07
C ILE A 23 1.15 -17.38 -9.71
N ALA A 24 0.74 -17.29 -8.44
CA ALA A 24 -0.15 -16.24 -7.96
C ALA A 24 0.43 -14.83 -8.19
N ARG A 25 1.72 -14.64 -7.89
CA ARG A 25 2.42 -13.38 -8.13
C ARG A 25 2.51 -13.03 -9.61
N ARG A 26 2.87 -13.99 -10.46
CA ARG A 26 2.92 -13.79 -11.92
C ARG A 26 1.55 -13.45 -12.51
N LEU A 27 0.49 -14.14 -12.07
CA LEU A 27 -0.89 -13.79 -12.48
C LEU A 27 -1.24 -12.35 -12.08
N LYS A 28 -0.87 -11.94 -10.86
CA LYS A 28 -1.12 -10.59 -10.38
C LYS A 28 -0.30 -9.55 -11.15
N ASP A 29 0.99 -9.81 -11.39
CA ASP A 29 1.88 -8.94 -12.15
C ASP A 29 1.38 -8.71 -13.58
N GLU A 30 0.92 -9.78 -14.23
CA GLU A 30 0.37 -9.68 -15.58
C GLU A 30 -0.97 -8.93 -15.58
N LEU A 31 -1.89 -9.24 -14.67
CA LEU A 31 -3.16 -8.50 -14.55
C LEU A 31 -2.94 -7.01 -14.30
N ASP A 32 -1.94 -6.64 -13.51
CA ASP A 32 -1.60 -5.24 -13.21
C ASP A 32 -1.16 -4.44 -14.45
N LYS A 33 -0.67 -5.11 -15.48
CA LYS A 33 -0.30 -4.47 -16.75
C LYS A 33 -1.52 -4.07 -17.58
N TYR A 34 -2.60 -4.83 -17.51
CA TYR A 34 -3.78 -4.68 -18.38
C TYR A 34 -4.99 -4.09 -17.66
N VAL A 35 -5.11 -4.32 -16.36
CA VAL A 35 -6.25 -3.86 -15.54
C VAL A 35 -5.75 -2.83 -14.54
N VAL A 36 -6.13 -1.58 -14.75
CA VAL A 36 -5.74 -0.48 -13.88
C VAL A 36 -6.65 -0.41 -12.65
N GLY A 37 -6.06 -0.43 -11.46
CA GLY A 37 -6.81 -0.46 -10.18
C GLY A 37 -7.54 -1.78 -9.97
N ASN A 38 -8.68 -1.75 -9.29
CA ASN A 38 -9.53 -2.92 -8.98
C ASN A 38 -8.75 -4.05 -8.27
N GLU A 39 -7.92 -3.68 -7.30
CA GLU A 39 -7.04 -4.62 -6.60
C GLU A 39 -7.81 -5.76 -5.92
N ASP A 40 -8.97 -5.44 -5.34
CA ASP A 40 -9.86 -6.44 -4.74
C ASP A 40 -10.37 -7.46 -5.76
N VAL A 41 -10.74 -6.99 -6.97
CA VAL A 41 -11.20 -7.87 -8.05
C VAL A 41 -10.09 -8.79 -8.50
N LYS A 42 -8.90 -8.24 -8.77
CA LYS A 42 -7.74 -9.04 -9.20
C LYS A 42 -7.39 -10.10 -8.17
N THR A 43 -7.37 -9.74 -6.89
CA THR A 43 -7.09 -10.68 -5.80
C THR A 43 -8.18 -11.73 -5.66
N ALA A 44 -9.45 -11.34 -5.73
CA ALA A 44 -10.58 -12.27 -5.64
C ALA A 44 -10.61 -13.26 -6.82
N VAL A 45 -10.34 -12.80 -8.05
CA VAL A 45 -10.35 -13.71 -9.22
C VAL A 45 -9.16 -14.67 -9.21
N ILE A 46 -7.97 -14.22 -8.76
CA ILE A 46 -6.81 -15.11 -8.58
C ILE A 46 -7.13 -16.15 -7.48
N THR A 47 -7.63 -15.71 -6.34
CA THR A 47 -8.01 -16.61 -5.25
C THR A 47 -9.11 -17.58 -5.69
N GLY A 48 -10.12 -17.10 -6.42
CA GLY A 48 -11.19 -17.92 -7.00
C GLY A 48 -10.67 -18.97 -7.98
N LEU A 49 -9.74 -18.59 -8.85
CA LEU A 49 -9.09 -19.51 -9.77
C LEU A 49 -8.29 -20.60 -9.02
N LEU A 50 -7.47 -20.21 -8.06
CA LEU A 50 -6.58 -21.13 -7.33
C LEU A 50 -7.32 -22.03 -6.33
N THR A 51 -8.52 -21.66 -5.91
CA THR A 51 -9.37 -22.48 -5.02
C THR A 51 -10.48 -23.22 -5.76
N GLY A 52 -10.83 -22.82 -6.98
CA GLY A 52 -12.03 -23.26 -7.67
C GLY A 52 -13.34 -22.84 -6.98
N PHE A 53 -13.28 -21.82 -6.14
CA PHE A 53 -14.45 -21.33 -5.42
C PHE A 53 -15.27 -20.36 -6.27
N PRO A 54 -16.61 -20.49 -6.25
CA PRO A 54 -17.49 -19.52 -6.88
C PRO A 54 -17.23 -18.12 -6.32
N THR A 55 -16.98 -17.17 -7.24
CA THR A 55 -16.58 -15.80 -6.91
C THR A 55 -17.58 -14.82 -7.46
N LEU A 56 -18.06 -13.88 -6.64
CA LEU A 56 -19.00 -12.83 -7.02
C LEU A 56 -18.34 -11.46 -6.96
N LEU A 57 -18.39 -10.75 -8.10
CA LEU A 57 -17.88 -9.39 -8.25
C LEU A 57 -19.05 -8.40 -8.20
N ILE A 58 -19.10 -7.56 -7.18
CA ILE A 58 -20.19 -6.60 -6.97
C ILE A 58 -19.68 -5.21 -7.28
N GLY A 59 -20.41 -4.43 -8.04
CA GLY A 59 -20.05 -3.04 -8.34
C GLY A 59 -20.64 -2.52 -9.64
N ASP A 60 -20.46 -1.21 -9.86
CA ASP A 60 -21.05 -0.48 -10.97
C ASP A 60 -20.66 -1.03 -12.35
N PRO A 61 -21.50 -0.82 -13.37
CA PRO A 61 -21.16 -1.15 -14.75
C PRO A 61 -19.93 -0.37 -15.21
N GLY A 62 -19.19 -0.93 -16.18
CA GLY A 62 -17.99 -0.27 -16.72
C GLY A 62 -16.73 -0.33 -15.83
N THR A 63 -16.75 -1.07 -14.74
CA THR A 63 -15.60 -1.23 -13.82
C THR A 63 -14.63 -2.36 -14.23
N ALA A 64 -14.62 -2.76 -15.50
CA ALA A 64 -13.71 -3.75 -16.09
C ALA A 64 -13.79 -5.17 -15.49
N LYS A 65 -14.91 -5.57 -14.88
CA LYS A 65 -15.11 -6.93 -14.31
C LYS A 65 -14.94 -8.01 -15.38
N THR A 66 -15.71 -7.92 -16.48
CA THR A 66 -15.66 -8.85 -17.60
C THR A 66 -14.28 -8.90 -18.25
N TYR A 67 -13.70 -7.70 -18.50
CA TYR A 67 -12.36 -7.58 -19.07
C TYR A 67 -11.28 -8.28 -18.24
N THR A 68 -11.36 -8.21 -16.91
CA THR A 68 -10.42 -8.88 -16.01
C THR A 68 -10.45 -10.41 -16.20
N ILE A 69 -11.66 -10.99 -16.37
CA ILE A 69 -11.82 -12.43 -16.59
C ILE A 69 -11.32 -12.85 -17.98
N GLU A 70 -11.58 -12.04 -19.01
CA GLU A 70 -11.06 -12.28 -20.36
C GLU A 70 -9.53 -12.26 -20.41
N ILE A 71 -8.90 -11.32 -19.73
CA ILE A 71 -7.44 -11.26 -19.61
C ILE A 71 -6.91 -12.48 -18.85
N LEU A 72 -7.53 -12.82 -17.72
CA LEU A 72 -7.14 -13.98 -16.91
C LEU A 72 -7.23 -15.28 -17.71
N SER A 73 -8.31 -15.47 -18.50
CA SER A 73 -8.49 -16.69 -19.31
C SER A 73 -7.35 -16.90 -20.32
N LYS A 74 -6.84 -15.82 -20.89
CA LYS A 74 -5.74 -15.85 -21.87
C LYS A 74 -4.37 -16.14 -21.24
N MET A 75 -4.24 -16.05 -19.92
CA MET A 75 -3.01 -16.39 -19.18
C MET A 75 -2.92 -17.89 -18.85
N ILE A 76 -3.98 -18.66 -19.15
CA ILE A 76 -4.08 -20.08 -18.80
C ILE A 76 -4.03 -20.93 -20.08
N ASP A 77 -2.96 -21.67 -20.25
CA ASP A 77 -2.85 -22.63 -21.35
C ASP A 77 -3.86 -23.78 -21.19
N GLY A 78 -4.33 -24.32 -22.33
CA GLY A 78 -5.27 -25.43 -22.34
C GLY A 78 -6.75 -25.01 -22.17
N ILE A 79 -7.08 -23.70 -22.24
CA ILE A 79 -8.46 -23.20 -22.35
C ILE A 79 -8.67 -22.67 -23.77
N LYS A 80 -9.52 -23.34 -24.52
CA LYS A 80 -9.90 -22.89 -25.87
C LYS A 80 -10.99 -21.83 -25.80
N PRO A 81 -11.17 -20.99 -26.84
CA PRO A 81 -12.21 -19.96 -26.85
C PRO A 81 -13.63 -20.52 -26.61
N GLU A 82 -13.95 -21.69 -27.15
CA GLU A 82 -15.24 -22.37 -26.97
C GLU A 82 -15.44 -23.00 -25.57
N GLU A 83 -14.36 -23.10 -24.78
CA GLU A 83 -14.38 -23.57 -23.39
C GLU A 83 -14.44 -22.41 -22.38
N LEU A 84 -14.45 -21.16 -22.86
CA LEU A 84 -14.70 -19.96 -22.08
C LEU A 84 -16.16 -19.55 -22.23
N PHE A 85 -16.99 -19.81 -21.22
CA PHE A 85 -18.40 -19.45 -21.23
C PHE A 85 -18.61 -18.08 -20.57
N ILE A 86 -18.96 -17.09 -21.39
CA ILE A 86 -19.27 -15.71 -20.93
C ILE A 86 -20.68 -15.38 -21.39
N VAL A 87 -21.55 -14.99 -20.45
CA VAL A 87 -22.93 -14.62 -20.74
C VAL A 87 -23.41 -13.48 -19.84
N LEU A 88 -24.27 -12.62 -20.39
CA LEU A 88 -24.99 -11.58 -19.66
C LEU A 88 -26.38 -12.12 -19.28
N ALA A 89 -26.63 -12.32 -17.99
CA ALA A 89 -27.91 -12.83 -17.51
C ALA A 89 -29.00 -11.76 -17.59
N HIS A 90 -30.22 -12.23 -17.97
CA HIS A 90 -31.43 -11.41 -18.02
C HIS A 90 -32.67 -12.26 -17.67
N GLU A 91 -33.79 -11.60 -17.39
CA GLU A 91 -35.00 -12.25 -16.87
C GLU A 91 -35.64 -13.27 -17.85
N ALA A 92 -35.44 -13.09 -19.16
CA ALA A 92 -36.00 -13.98 -20.16
C ALA A 92 -35.15 -15.23 -20.45
N MET A 93 -33.95 -15.35 -19.83
CA MET A 93 -33.09 -16.52 -20.02
C MET A 93 -33.73 -17.78 -19.46
N THR A 94 -33.53 -18.87 -20.20
CA THR A 94 -33.96 -20.21 -19.83
C THR A 94 -32.77 -21.08 -19.43
N PRO A 95 -32.96 -22.23 -18.76
CA PRO A 95 -31.86 -23.16 -18.48
C PRO A 95 -31.15 -23.64 -19.76
N GLU A 96 -31.85 -23.72 -20.89
CA GLU A 96 -31.27 -24.13 -22.17
C GLU A 96 -30.22 -23.15 -22.68
N ASP A 97 -30.36 -21.85 -22.41
CA ASP A 97 -29.39 -20.82 -22.80
C ASP A 97 -28.03 -21.00 -22.05
N ILE A 98 -28.04 -21.67 -20.91
CA ILE A 98 -26.89 -21.93 -20.07
C ILE A 98 -26.36 -23.35 -20.21
N PHE A 99 -27.24 -24.35 -20.19
CA PHE A 99 -26.87 -25.77 -20.12
C PHE A 99 -26.88 -26.46 -21.49
N GLY A 100 -27.40 -25.81 -22.51
CA GLY A 100 -27.47 -26.31 -23.89
C GLY A 100 -28.84 -26.77 -24.31
N ASN A 101 -29.00 -26.91 -25.61
CA ASN A 101 -30.29 -27.28 -26.24
C ASN A 101 -30.55 -28.77 -26.17
N VAL A 102 -31.80 -29.15 -26.14
CA VAL A 102 -32.23 -30.56 -26.19
C VAL A 102 -31.81 -31.20 -27.51
N ASN A 103 -31.21 -32.38 -27.46
CA ASN A 103 -30.89 -33.19 -28.62
C ASN A 103 -32.17 -33.83 -29.17
N LEU A 104 -32.83 -33.14 -30.11
CA LEU A 104 -34.10 -33.58 -30.70
C LEU A 104 -33.99 -34.93 -31.41
N LYS A 105 -32.80 -35.26 -31.96
CA LYS A 105 -32.59 -36.54 -32.64
C LYS A 105 -32.65 -37.68 -31.63
N LYS A 106 -31.91 -37.61 -30.55
CA LYS A 106 -31.93 -38.62 -29.48
C LYS A 106 -33.28 -38.75 -28.80
N LEU A 107 -33.98 -37.62 -28.62
CA LEU A 107 -35.32 -37.61 -28.04
C LEU A 107 -36.31 -38.36 -28.95
N ARG A 108 -36.22 -38.19 -30.28
CA ARG A 108 -37.11 -38.86 -31.23
C ARG A 108 -36.77 -40.33 -31.47
N GLU A 109 -35.50 -40.66 -31.58
CA GLU A 109 -35.05 -41.99 -31.96
C GLU A 109 -34.93 -42.95 -30.75
N GLU A 110 -34.50 -42.41 -29.60
CA GLU A 110 -34.17 -43.19 -28.39
C GLU A 110 -35.12 -42.91 -27.22
N GLY A 111 -35.97 -41.90 -27.31
CA GLY A 111 -36.80 -41.44 -26.19
C GLY A 111 -36.02 -40.87 -25.02
N VAL A 112 -34.75 -40.52 -25.23
CA VAL A 112 -33.83 -40.04 -24.19
C VAL A 112 -33.72 -38.53 -24.27
N LEU A 113 -34.03 -37.85 -23.16
CA LEU A 113 -33.77 -36.40 -23.00
C LEU A 113 -32.29 -36.18 -22.70
N GLU A 114 -31.54 -35.74 -23.69
CA GLU A 114 -30.12 -35.38 -23.57
C GLU A 114 -29.90 -33.98 -24.14
N TYR A 115 -28.98 -33.22 -23.52
CA TYR A 115 -28.66 -31.87 -23.97
C TYR A 115 -27.34 -31.86 -24.77
N ILE A 116 -27.27 -31.00 -25.78
CA ILE A 116 -26.05 -30.67 -26.52
C ILE A 116 -25.33 -29.63 -25.68
N THR A 117 -24.23 -30.03 -25.05
CA THR A 117 -23.54 -29.20 -24.05
C THR A 117 -22.29 -28.50 -24.57
N GLU A 118 -21.86 -28.80 -25.80
CA GLU A 118 -20.69 -28.19 -26.44
C GLU A 118 -20.92 -26.68 -26.65
N GLY A 119 -20.00 -25.83 -26.18
CA GLY A 119 -20.13 -24.37 -26.19
C GLY A 119 -20.98 -23.78 -25.07
N PHE A 120 -21.55 -24.63 -24.20
CA PHE A 120 -22.34 -24.20 -23.04
C PHE A 120 -21.62 -24.47 -21.73
N LEU A 121 -22.19 -23.97 -20.63
CA LEU A 121 -21.62 -24.08 -19.28
C LEU A 121 -21.12 -25.50 -18.91
N PRO A 122 -21.82 -26.62 -19.27
CA PRO A 122 -21.36 -27.95 -18.87
C PRO A 122 -20.03 -28.38 -19.50
N SER A 123 -19.63 -27.80 -20.63
CA SER A 123 -18.35 -28.08 -21.30
C SER A 123 -17.29 -27.02 -21.04
N ALA A 124 -17.64 -25.93 -20.37
CA ALA A 124 -16.72 -24.81 -20.13
C ALA A 124 -15.66 -25.15 -19.11
N LYS A 125 -14.42 -24.68 -19.36
CA LYS A 125 -13.31 -24.74 -18.41
C LYS A 125 -13.22 -23.50 -17.53
N LEU A 126 -13.78 -22.37 -17.99
CA LEU A 126 -13.92 -21.15 -17.21
C LEU A 126 -15.28 -20.52 -17.51
N VAL A 127 -15.98 -20.12 -16.45
CA VAL A 127 -17.35 -19.59 -16.54
C VAL A 127 -17.36 -18.16 -16.00
N PHE A 128 -18.02 -17.26 -16.72
CA PHE A 128 -18.36 -15.92 -16.25
C PHE A 128 -19.82 -15.59 -16.61
N ILE A 129 -20.63 -15.31 -15.59
CA ILE A 129 -22.01 -14.88 -15.75
C ILE A 129 -22.13 -13.46 -15.21
N ASP A 130 -22.29 -12.50 -16.11
CA ASP A 130 -22.52 -11.10 -15.74
C ASP A 130 -23.99 -10.86 -15.40
N GLU A 131 -24.26 -9.90 -14.51
CA GLU A 131 -25.59 -9.53 -14.02
C GLU A 131 -26.41 -10.71 -13.46
N ILE A 132 -25.74 -11.63 -12.75
CA ILE A 132 -26.34 -12.93 -12.36
C ILE A 132 -27.65 -12.79 -11.56
N PHE A 133 -27.81 -11.71 -10.77
CA PHE A 133 -29.05 -11.46 -10.03
C PHE A 133 -30.19 -10.94 -10.90
N LYS A 134 -29.97 -10.62 -12.18
CA LYS A 134 -31.03 -10.35 -13.15
C LYS A 134 -31.66 -11.63 -13.73
N SER A 135 -31.06 -12.80 -13.46
CA SER A 135 -31.64 -14.09 -13.86
C SER A 135 -32.97 -14.33 -13.15
N ASN A 136 -33.86 -15.08 -13.81
CA ASN A 136 -35.10 -15.53 -13.20
C ASN A 136 -34.83 -16.64 -12.17
N LYS A 137 -35.87 -16.95 -11.35
CA LYS A 137 -35.77 -17.94 -10.27
C LYS A 137 -35.46 -19.36 -10.79
N VAL A 138 -36.01 -19.75 -11.94
CA VAL A 138 -35.81 -21.10 -12.49
C VAL A 138 -34.35 -21.30 -12.88
N LEU A 139 -33.74 -20.28 -13.52
CA LEU A 139 -32.35 -20.33 -13.89
C LEU A 139 -31.43 -20.34 -12.65
N ALA A 140 -31.71 -19.49 -11.64
CA ALA A 140 -30.98 -19.49 -10.41
C ALA A 140 -31.00 -20.84 -9.68
N GLU A 141 -32.15 -21.50 -9.60
CA GLU A 141 -32.29 -22.83 -9.01
C GLU A 141 -31.54 -23.92 -9.81
N SER A 142 -31.54 -23.81 -11.15
CA SER A 142 -30.78 -24.71 -12.03
C SER A 142 -29.27 -24.59 -11.81
N LEU A 143 -28.77 -23.36 -11.61
CA LEU A 143 -27.37 -23.08 -11.30
C LEU A 143 -26.94 -23.57 -9.91
N PHE A 144 -27.86 -23.68 -8.94
CA PHE A 144 -27.53 -24.09 -7.56
C PHE A 144 -26.77 -25.40 -7.51
N ARG A 145 -27.23 -26.41 -8.22
CA ARG A 145 -26.58 -27.72 -8.21
C ARG A 145 -25.23 -27.68 -8.90
N ALA A 146 -25.17 -27.02 -10.04
CA ALA A 146 -23.93 -26.85 -10.80
C ALA A 146 -22.86 -26.16 -9.94
N ILE A 147 -23.19 -25.07 -9.26
CA ILE A 147 -22.26 -24.29 -8.43
C ILE A 147 -21.79 -25.08 -7.19
N ASN A 148 -22.70 -25.84 -6.54
CA ASN A 148 -22.37 -26.56 -5.32
C ASN A 148 -21.57 -27.84 -5.54
N GLU A 149 -22.01 -28.64 -6.49
CA GLU A 149 -21.57 -30.03 -6.66
C GLU A 149 -20.60 -30.16 -7.82
N LYS A 150 -20.44 -29.12 -8.63
CA LYS A 150 -19.74 -29.18 -9.93
C LYS A 150 -20.24 -30.34 -10.79
N LYS A 151 -21.59 -30.55 -10.81
CA LYS A 151 -22.24 -31.62 -11.51
C LYS A 151 -23.45 -31.12 -12.30
N PHE A 152 -23.68 -31.73 -13.43
CA PHE A 152 -24.85 -31.52 -14.29
C PHE A 152 -25.46 -32.86 -14.67
N ARG A 153 -26.79 -32.93 -14.60
CA ARG A 153 -27.52 -34.11 -15.04
C ARG A 153 -27.94 -33.98 -16.51
N ASN A 154 -27.28 -34.73 -17.36
CA ASN A 154 -27.60 -34.78 -18.78
C ASN A 154 -28.36 -36.07 -19.11
N GLY A 155 -29.68 -35.99 -19.17
CA GLY A 155 -30.55 -37.17 -19.32
C GLY A 155 -30.45 -38.09 -18.10
N SER A 156 -30.08 -39.34 -18.32
CA SER A 156 -29.86 -40.34 -17.27
C SER A 156 -28.46 -40.27 -16.65
N LYS A 157 -27.52 -39.55 -17.27
CA LYS A 157 -26.13 -39.49 -16.86
C LYS A 157 -25.86 -38.25 -16.01
N GLU A 158 -25.06 -38.40 -14.98
CA GLU A 158 -24.49 -37.29 -14.21
C GLU A 158 -23.06 -37.03 -14.71
N ILE A 159 -22.78 -35.81 -15.17
CA ILE A 159 -21.45 -35.39 -15.66
C ILE A 159 -20.84 -34.41 -14.69
N SER A 160 -19.54 -34.56 -14.45
CA SER A 160 -18.76 -33.61 -13.67
C SER A 160 -18.41 -32.41 -14.56
N LEU A 161 -18.56 -31.21 -14.01
CA LEU A 161 -18.28 -29.97 -14.71
C LEU A 161 -16.78 -29.67 -14.67
N PRO A 162 -16.17 -29.43 -15.84
CA PRO A 162 -14.70 -29.32 -15.94
C PRO A 162 -14.14 -27.97 -15.52
N TRP A 163 -14.97 -26.98 -15.14
CA TRP A 163 -14.50 -25.64 -14.90
C TRP A 163 -13.45 -25.55 -13.76
N LEU A 164 -12.41 -24.77 -13.99
CA LEU A 164 -11.46 -24.35 -12.98
C LEU A 164 -12.10 -23.33 -12.03
N ALA A 165 -12.79 -22.33 -12.60
CA ALA A 165 -13.40 -21.27 -11.83
C ALA A 165 -14.76 -20.88 -12.38
N PHE A 166 -15.64 -20.49 -11.46
CA PHE A 166 -16.96 -19.92 -11.72
C PHE A 166 -16.98 -18.50 -11.18
N PHE A 167 -16.95 -17.55 -12.08
CA PHE A 167 -17.05 -16.13 -11.76
C PHE A 167 -18.42 -15.60 -12.12
N SER A 168 -18.90 -14.67 -11.33
CA SER A 168 -20.10 -13.92 -11.62
C SER A 168 -19.93 -12.47 -11.27
N ALA A 169 -20.72 -11.60 -11.90
CA ALA A 169 -20.78 -10.21 -11.52
C ALA A 169 -22.24 -9.75 -11.34
N SER A 170 -22.43 -8.70 -10.58
CA SER A 170 -23.70 -8.00 -10.45
C SER A 170 -23.50 -6.57 -9.96
N ASN A 171 -24.42 -5.69 -10.35
CA ASN A 171 -24.48 -4.33 -9.83
C ASN A 171 -25.26 -4.25 -8.52
N GLU A 172 -26.09 -5.23 -8.24
CA GLU A 172 -26.94 -5.32 -7.06
C GLU A 172 -26.87 -6.71 -6.41
N VAL A 173 -27.16 -6.80 -5.14
CA VAL A 173 -27.31 -8.08 -4.42
C VAL A 173 -28.77 -8.26 -4.05
N ARG A 174 -29.41 -9.31 -4.56
CA ARG A 174 -30.78 -9.67 -4.20
C ARG A 174 -30.77 -10.62 -3.01
N VAL A 175 -31.62 -10.32 -2.02
CA VAL A 175 -31.82 -11.14 -0.82
C VAL A 175 -33.29 -11.15 -0.40
N ASN A 176 -34.19 -10.78 -1.30
CA ASN A 176 -35.60 -10.57 -1.01
C ASN A 176 -36.31 -11.88 -0.62
N THR A 177 -35.86 -12.97 -1.17
CA THR A 177 -36.45 -14.31 -0.91
C THR A 177 -35.45 -15.23 -0.23
N GLN A 178 -35.95 -16.32 0.37
CA GLN A 178 -35.07 -17.36 0.92
C GLN A 178 -34.19 -17.99 -0.19
N ALA A 179 -34.72 -18.10 -1.42
CA ALA A 179 -33.97 -18.61 -2.57
C ALA A 179 -32.79 -17.68 -2.94
N ASP A 180 -33.00 -16.36 -2.98
CA ASP A 180 -31.93 -15.39 -3.23
C ASP A 180 -30.79 -15.48 -2.22
N ARG A 181 -31.15 -15.61 -0.93
CA ARG A 181 -30.19 -15.79 0.15
C ARG A 181 -29.40 -17.08 0.01
N ALA A 182 -30.11 -18.17 -0.29
CA ALA A 182 -29.48 -19.45 -0.55
C ALA A 182 -28.56 -19.41 -1.76
N PHE A 183 -28.90 -18.63 -2.78
CA PHE A 183 -28.07 -18.41 -3.96
C PHE A 183 -26.80 -17.62 -3.62
N LEU A 184 -26.93 -16.52 -2.90
CA LEU A 184 -25.79 -15.73 -2.44
C LEU A 184 -24.82 -16.56 -1.56
N ASP A 185 -25.34 -17.47 -0.71
CA ASP A 185 -24.51 -18.35 0.14
C ASP A 185 -23.68 -19.38 -0.66
N ARG A 186 -23.95 -19.56 -1.96
CA ARG A 186 -23.13 -20.43 -2.82
C ARG A 186 -21.80 -19.78 -3.20
N PHE A 187 -21.76 -18.47 -3.24
CA PHE A 187 -20.52 -17.75 -3.48
C PHE A 187 -19.66 -17.74 -2.22
N LYS A 188 -18.41 -18.09 -2.39
CA LYS A 188 -17.46 -18.20 -1.29
C LYS A 188 -16.51 -17.01 -1.22
N ILE A 189 -16.23 -16.40 -2.38
CA ILE A 189 -15.35 -15.25 -2.52
C ILE A 189 -16.14 -14.09 -3.09
N PHE A 190 -15.87 -12.90 -2.56
CA PHE A 190 -16.52 -11.66 -2.97
C PHE A 190 -15.49 -10.55 -3.18
N ALA A 191 -15.70 -9.71 -4.17
CA ALA A 191 -15.02 -8.44 -4.31
C ALA A 191 -16.03 -7.34 -4.60
N THR A 192 -15.90 -6.22 -3.89
CA THR A 192 -16.72 -5.03 -4.14
C THR A 192 -15.89 -3.98 -4.84
N VAL A 193 -16.34 -3.57 -6.02
CA VAL A 193 -15.72 -2.50 -6.80
C VAL A 193 -16.48 -1.21 -6.50
N LEU A 194 -15.80 -0.26 -5.90
CA LEU A 194 -16.34 1.08 -5.70
C LEU A 194 -15.91 1.96 -6.88
N SER A 195 -16.85 2.70 -7.42
CA SER A 195 -16.50 3.78 -8.34
C SER A 195 -15.72 4.87 -7.58
N PRO A 196 -14.70 5.47 -8.21
CA PRO A 196 -13.95 6.54 -7.57
C PRO A 196 -14.86 7.70 -7.17
N ASN A 197 -14.77 8.16 -5.93
CA ASN A 197 -15.50 9.34 -5.49
C ASN A 197 -14.77 10.61 -5.96
N LEU A 198 -15.31 11.25 -7.00
CA LEU A 198 -14.74 12.48 -7.57
C LEU A 198 -14.85 13.70 -6.65
N GLU A 199 -15.65 13.61 -5.58
CA GLU A 199 -15.79 14.68 -4.59
C GLU A 199 -14.64 14.67 -3.57
N ASP A 200 -13.89 13.57 -3.48
CA ASP A 200 -12.72 13.47 -2.60
C ASP A 200 -11.48 14.05 -3.27
N ILE A 201 -11.15 15.29 -2.89
CA ILE A 201 -10.02 16.04 -3.44
C ILE A 201 -8.67 15.33 -3.20
N GLN A 202 -8.55 14.54 -2.13
CA GLN A 202 -7.31 13.83 -1.82
C GLN A 202 -7.04 12.69 -2.80
N ASP A 203 -8.09 12.13 -3.40
CA ASP A 203 -7.99 11.05 -4.38
C ASP A 203 -7.90 11.54 -5.84
N LEU A 204 -8.13 12.83 -6.13
CA LEU A 204 -8.17 13.33 -7.51
C LEU A 204 -6.92 13.02 -8.32
N LYS A 205 -5.74 13.07 -7.70
CA LYS A 205 -4.48 12.75 -8.37
C LYS A 205 -4.40 11.27 -8.76
N SER A 206 -4.74 10.37 -7.85
CA SER A 206 -4.76 8.92 -8.09
C SER A 206 -5.80 8.54 -9.14
N ILE A 207 -6.95 9.21 -9.12
CA ILE A 207 -8.03 9.06 -10.12
C ILE A 207 -7.55 9.53 -11.49
N ALA A 208 -6.91 10.70 -11.57
CA ALA A 208 -6.37 11.23 -12.83
C ALA A 208 -5.27 10.33 -13.41
N GLU A 209 -4.37 9.82 -12.57
CA GLU A 209 -3.35 8.84 -12.99
C GLU A 209 -3.98 7.54 -13.50
N ARG A 210 -5.05 7.08 -12.86
CA ARG A 210 -5.81 5.90 -13.30
C ARG A 210 -6.45 6.14 -14.66
N TYR A 211 -7.14 7.28 -14.86
CA TYR A 211 -7.76 7.61 -16.14
C TYR A 211 -6.70 7.76 -17.24
N TYR A 212 -5.59 8.43 -16.95
CA TYR A 212 -4.48 8.54 -17.90
C TYR A 212 -3.97 7.17 -18.35
N LYS A 213 -3.72 6.24 -17.41
CA LYS A 213 -3.31 4.87 -17.73
C LYS A 213 -4.33 4.12 -18.57
N VAL A 214 -5.64 4.26 -18.26
CA VAL A 214 -6.72 3.63 -19.05
C VAL A 214 -6.76 4.20 -20.47
N LEU A 215 -6.65 5.53 -20.62
CA LEU A 215 -6.72 6.19 -21.92
C LEU A 215 -5.48 5.94 -22.80
N THR A 216 -4.32 5.74 -22.17
CA THR A 216 -3.05 5.48 -22.88
C THR A 216 -2.72 4.00 -23.04
N ALA A 217 -3.53 3.11 -22.43
CA ALA A 217 -3.35 1.67 -22.55
C ALA A 217 -3.59 1.21 -23.99
N THR A 218 -2.56 0.62 -24.61
CA THR A 218 -2.69 -0.06 -25.89
C THR A 218 -3.27 -1.44 -25.68
N LYS A 219 -4.18 -1.89 -26.56
CA LYS A 219 -4.66 -3.28 -26.51
C LYS A 219 -3.47 -4.22 -26.67
N PRO A 220 -3.29 -5.20 -25.77
CA PRO A 220 -2.17 -6.11 -25.87
C PRO A 220 -2.24 -6.93 -27.16
N THR A 221 -1.14 -6.96 -27.90
CA THR A 221 -1.00 -7.79 -29.10
C THR A 221 -0.86 -9.26 -28.75
N SER A 222 -0.33 -9.57 -27.56
CA SER A 222 -0.25 -10.92 -26.99
C SER A 222 -0.26 -10.84 -25.46
N ILE A 223 -0.94 -11.79 -24.84
CA ILE A 223 -0.95 -11.98 -23.38
C ILE A 223 -0.11 -13.22 -23.09
N PRO A 224 0.91 -13.12 -22.21
CA PRO A 224 1.76 -14.26 -21.92
C PRO A 224 0.99 -15.33 -21.12
N ILE A 225 1.25 -16.58 -21.44
CA ILE A 225 0.78 -17.72 -20.64
C ILE A 225 1.55 -17.75 -19.33
N VAL A 226 0.84 -17.86 -18.23
CA VAL A 226 1.40 -17.88 -16.86
C VAL A 226 1.33 -19.27 -16.27
N THR A 227 0.26 -20.01 -16.53
CA THR A 227 -0.02 -21.33 -15.99
C THR A 227 -0.84 -22.16 -16.98
N SER A 228 -1.10 -23.42 -16.68
CA SER A 228 -1.94 -24.31 -17.49
C SER A 228 -3.16 -24.80 -16.73
N TYR A 229 -4.16 -25.29 -17.47
CA TYR A 229 -5.36 -25.89 -16.90
C TYR A 229 -5.03 -27.01 -15.89
N ASP A 230 -4.14 -27.92 -16.25
CA ASP A 230 -3.77 -29.05 -15.39
C ASP A 230 -2.99 -28.62 -14.16
N GLU A 231 -2.15 -27.59 -14.29
CA GLU A 231 -1.40 -27.04 -13.16
C GLU A 231 -2.33 -26.36 -12.15
N VAL A 232 -3.27 -25.54 -12.61
CA VAL A 232 -4.28 -24.92 -11.74
C VAL A 232 -5.13 -25.98 -11.04
N LYS A 233 -5.50 -27.04 -11.71
CA LYS A 233 -6.28 -28.15 -11.11
C LYS A 233 -5.48 -28.84 -9.99
N LYS A 234 -4.21 -29.13 -10.22
CA LYS A 234 -3.30 -29.68 -9.17
C LYS A 234 -3.18 -28.74 -7.97
N ILE A 235 -3.10 -27.43 -8.22
CA ILE A 235 -3.05 -26.41 -7.15
C ILE A 235 -4.36 -26.42 -6.35
N GLN A 236 -5.51 -26.48 -7.02
CA GLN A 236 -6.81 -26.56 -6.34
C GLN A 236 -6.91 -27.78 -5.44
N ASP A 237 -6.52 -28.96 -5.97
CA ASP A 237 -6.53 -30.21 -5.21
C ASP A 237 -5.61 -30.11 -3.98
N LYS A 238 -4.40 -29.57 -4.14
CA LYS A 238 -3.45 -29.35 -3.03
C LYS A 238 -4.03 -28.42 -1.97
N ILE A 239 -4.56 -27.25 -2.36
CA ILE A 239 -5.11 -26.26 -1.41
C ILE A 239 -6.29 -26.86 -0.64
N LEU A 240 -7.16 -27.62 -1.30
CA LEU A 240 -8.39 -28.12 -0.71
C LEU A 240 -8.22 -29.44 0.07
N SER A 241 -7.24 -30.26 -0.29
CA SER A 241 -6.95 -31.52 0.43
C SER A 241 -6.14 -31.27 1.70
N ASP A 242 -5.17 -30.38 1.63
CA ASP A 242 -4.17 -30.21 2.68
C ASP A 242 -4.52 -29.16 3.74
N TYR A 243 -5.60 -28.38 3.55
CA TYR A 243 -5.90 -27.25 4.44
C TYR A 243 -6.01 -27.64 5.91
N THR A 244 -6.52 -28.85 6.23
CA THR A 244 -6.68 -29.33 7.61
C THR A 244 -5.35 -29.55 8.33
N LYS A 245 -4.26 -29.79 7.60
CA LYS A 245 -2.92 -29.96 8.17
C LYS A 245 -2.39 -28.67 8.81
N TYR A 246 -2.90 -27.51 8.38
CA TYR A 246 -2.45 -26.21 8.83
C TYR A 246 -3.44 -25.52 9.78
N ILE A 247 -4.53 -26.21 10.14
CA ILE A 247 -5.52 -25.71 11.11
C ILE A 247 -5.16 -26.24 12.49
N THR A 248 -4.83 -25.33 13.39
CA THR A 248 -4.61 -25.59 14.81
C THR A 248 -5.77 -25.03 15.65
N GLU A 249 -5.95 -25.51 16.87
CA GLU A 249 -6.95 -24.97 17.78
C GLU A 249 -6.74 -23.47 18.02
N ASP A 250 -5.49 -23.03 18.15
CA ASP A 250 -5.14 -21.62 18.35
C ASP A 250 -5.58 -20.75 17.17
N ILE A 251 -5.39 -21.21 15.94
CA ILE A 251 -5.79 -20.43 14.75
C ILE A 251 -7.32 -20.41 14.61
N VAL A 252 -8.01 -21.48 14.98
CA VAL A 252 -9.48 -21.51 15.02
C VAL A 252 -10.03 -20.57 16.09
N LEU A 253 -9.42 -20.56 17.28
CA LEU A 253 -9.79 -19.66 18.37
C LEU A 253 -9.59 -18.20 17.93
N GLU A 254 -8.46 -17.90 17.32
CA GLU A 254 -8.18 -16.54 16.84
C GLU A 254 -9.14 -16.11 15.71
N ALA A 255 -9.40 -16.98 14.74
CA ALA A 255 -10.39 -16.72 13.70
C ALA A 255 -11.81 -16.49 14.30
N THR A 256 -12.15 -17.21 15.37
CA THR A 256 -13.43 -17.02 16.08
C THR A 256 -13.49 -15.64 16.76
N LYS A 257 -12.41 -15.20 17.39
CA LYS A 257 -12.32 -13.84 17.96
C LYS A 257 -12.45 -12.76 16.87
N GLN A 258 -11.78 -12.94 15.75
CA GLN A 258 -11.88 -12.04 14.60
C GLN A 258 -13.32 -11.99 14.07
N ALA A 259 -13.97 -13.15 13.91
CA ALA A 259 -15.37 -13.23 13.51
C ALA A 259 -16.28 -12.45 14.47
N ASN A 260 -16.09 -12.61 15.77
CA ASN A 260 -16.88 -11.92 16.79
C ASN A 260 -16.70 -10.40 16.73
N LEU A 261 -15.48 -9.91 16.54
CA LEU A 261 -15.20 -8.47 16.36
C LEU A 261 -15.89 -7.91 15.12
N ILE A 262 -15.78 -8.61 13.97
CA ILE A 262 -16.40 -8.20 12.71
C ILE A 262 -17.93 -8.16 12.86
N LEU A 263 -18.52 -9.24 13.39
CA LEU A 263 -19.96 -9.33 13.57
C LEU A 263 -20.49 -8.30 14.58
N GLY A 264 -19.75 -8.05 15.66
CA GLY A 264 -20.08 -7.02 16.64
C GLY A 264 -20.14 -5.62 16.03
N ALA A 265 -19.17 -5.28 15.17
CA ALA A 265 -19.16 -3.99 14.48
C ALA A 265 -20.29 -3.87 13.45
N ILE A 266 -20.59 -4.94 12.70
CA ILE A 266 -21.74 -4.97 11.80
C ILE A 266 -23.04 -4.80 12.59
N ALA A 267 -23.20 -5.50 13.72
CA ALA A 267 -24.38 -5.40 14.57
C ALA A 267 -24.56 -3.97 15.12
N GLN A 268 -23.48 -3.33 15.54
CA GLN A 268 -23.48 -1.94 15.98
C GLN A 268 -23.87 -0.98 14.85
N ALA A 269 -23.31 -1.16 13.67
CA ALA A 269 -23.63 -0.34 12.49
C ALA A 269 -25.11 -0.51 12.05
N LEU A 270 -25.68 -1.72 12.20
CA LEU A 270 -27.10 -1.99 11.93
C LEU A 270 -28.08 -1.26 12.87
N GLN A 271 -27.62 -0.72 13.98
CA GLN A 271 -28.42 0.15 14.86
C GLN A 271 -28.52 1.58 14.31
N ASN A 272 -27.62 1.97 13.41
CA ASN A 272 -27.64 3.28 12.76
C ASN A 272 -28.42 3.18 11.43
N PRO A 273 -29.58 3.85 11.29
CA PRO A 273 -30.40 3.79 10.07
C PRO A 273 -29.69 4.30 8.81
N ARG A 274 -28.61 5.09 8.98
CA ARG A 274 -27.83 5.65 7.87
C ARG A 274 -26.62 4.82 7.46
N ALA A 275 -26.32 3.76 8.22
CA ALA A 275 -25.12 2.95 7.94
C ALA A 275 -25.27 2.02 6.74
N PHE A 276 -26.51 1.70 6.35
CA PHE A 276 -26.83 0.82 5.23
C PHE A 276 -28.00 1.39 4.43
N SER A 277 -27.89 1.34 3.13
CA SER A 277 -28.99 1.66 2.20
C SER A 277 -30.16 0.66 2.36
N ASP A 278 -29.86 -0.61 2.59
CA ASP A 278 -30.83 -1.65 2.93
C ASP A 278 -30.28 -2.58 4.02
N SER A 279 -30.64 -2.30 5.28
CA SER A 279 -30.24 -3.12 6.42
C SER A 279 -30.85 -4.53 6.40
N SER A 280 -31.93 -4.76 5.62
CA SER A 280 -32.59 -6.07 5.52
C SER A 280 -31.66 -7.07 4.82
N VAL A 281 -30.89 -6.63 3.84
CA VAL A 281 -29.90 -7.43 3.11
C VAL A 281 -28.87 -8.01 4.09
N VAL A 282 -28.30 -7.15 4.91
CA VAL A 282 -27.25 -7.54 5.87
C VAL A 282 -27.80 -8.47 6.96
N ARG A 283 -28.97 -8.12 7.55
CA ARG A 283 -29.64 -8.98 8.56
C ARG A 283 -30.03 -10.34 8.01
N SER A 284 -30.39 -10.40 6.75
CA SER A 284 -30.81 -11.63 6.08
C SER A 284 -29.65 -12.57 5.80
N TYR A 285 -28.47 -12.01 5.57
CA TYR A 285 -27.27 -12.80 5.32
C TYR A 285 -26.70 -13.43 6.58
N PHE A 286 -26.62 -12.67 7.68
CA PHE A 286 -26.18 -13.20 8.96
C PHE A 286 -27.36 -13.75 9.76
N LYS A 287 -27.24 -15.01 10.21
CA LYS A 287 -28.23 -15.56 11.14
C LYS A 287 -28.27 -14.74 12.43
N SER A 288 -29.47 -14.38 12.84
CA SER A 288 -29.69 -13.73 14.14
C SER A 288 -30.14 -14.77 15.15
N MET A 289 -29.33 -15.03 16.17
CA MET A 289 -29.68 -15.85 17.33
C MET A 289 -29.68 -14.97 18.58
N GLY A 290 -30.86 -14.77 19.20
CA GLY A 290 -30.97 -13.97 20.40
C GLY A 290 -30.43 -12.52 20.29
N GLY A 291 -30.48 -11.93 19.11
CA GLY A 291 -29.96 -10.59 18.84
C GLY A 291 -28.49 -10.54 18.38
N TYR A 292 -27.78 -11.65 18.37
CA TYR A 292 -26.40 -11.73 17.88
C TYR A 292 -26.34 -12.23 16.44
N LEU A 293 -25.47 -11.65 15.63
CA LEU A 293 -25.18 -12.15 14.29
C LEU A 293 -24.25 -13.37 14.37
N THR A 294 -24.45 -14.35 13.48
CA THR A 294 -23.61 -15.54 13.45
C THR A 294 -23.16 -15.87 12.02
N ILE A 295 -22.01 -16.51 11.91
CA ILE A 295 -21.49 -17.08 10.66
C ILE A 295 -21.81 -18.57 10.65
N SER A 296 -22.34 -19.09 9.54
CA SER A 296 -22.62 -20.53 9.41
C SER A 296 -21.32 -21.35 9.42
N GLU A 297 -21.38 -22.60 9.94
CA GLU A 297 -20.23 -23.52 9.91
C GLU A 297 -19.65 -23.70 8.51
N ARG A 298 -20.52 -23.79 7.50
CA ARG A 298 -20.13 -23.88 6.09
C ARG A 298 -19.31 -22.66 5.67
N LYS A 299 -19.73 -21.47 6.07
CA LYS A 299 -19.03 -20.22 5.76
C LYS A 299 -17.71 -20.15 6.50
N PHE A 300 -17.69 -20.53 7.77
CA PHE A 300 -16.45 -20.57 8.58
C PHE A 300 -15.43 -21.55 7.96
N LYS A 301 -15.87 -22.74 7.53
CA LYS A 301 -15.04 -23.68 6.76
C LYS A 301 -14.44 -23.04 5.50
N SER A 302 -15.27 -22.30 4.75
CA SER A 302 -14.81 -21.60 3.54
C SER A 302 -13.76 -20.53 3.86
N ILE A 303 -13.92 -19.79 4.97
CA ILE A 303 -12.94 -18.81 5.45
C ILE A 303 -11.59 -19.50 5.72
N MET A 304 -11.58 -20.64 6.41
CA MET A 304 -10.36 -21.37 6.72
C MET A 304 -9.67 -21.93 5.45
N GLN A 305 -10.46 -22.36 4.47
CA GLN A 305 -9.94 -22.81 3.16
C GLN A 305 -9.33 -21.63 2.37
N VAL A 306 -9.95 -20.46 2.40
CA VAL A 306 -9.40 -19.24 1.78
C VAL A 306 -8.16 -18.76 2.52
N ALA A 307 -8.13 -18.86 3.86
CA ALA A 307 -6.92 -18.55 4.63
C ALA A 307 -5.74 -19.46 4.24
N ASN A 308 -5.99 -20.74 3.99
CA ASN A 308 -4.97 -21.66 3.46
C ASN A 308 -4.53 -21.28 2.03
N ALA A 309 -5.46 -20.88 1.19
CA ALA A 309 -5.12 -20.40 -0.16
C ALA A 309 -4.21 -19.16 -0.11
N LEU A 310 -4.54 -18.20 0.75
CA LEU A 310 -3.69 -17.01 0.96
C LEU A 310 -2.32 -17.37 1.52
N ARG A 311 -2.22 -18.36 2.42
CA ARG A 311 -0.95 -18.87 2.92
C ARG A 311 -0.07 -19.41 1.77
N GLU A 312 -0.64 -20.22 0.88
CA GLU A 312 0.06 -20.72 -0.31
C GLU A 312 0.43 -19.59 -1.28
N MET A 313 -0.49 -18.64 -1.53
CA MET A 313 -0.24 -17.49 -2.41
C MET A 313 0.87 -16.57 -1.88
N PHE A 314 0.99 -16.44 -0.56
CA PHE A 314 2.06 -15.65 0.07
C PHE A 314 3.37 -16.44 0.17
N GLY A 315 3.31 -17.78 0.12
CA GLY A 315 4.43 -18.70 0.28
C GLY A 315 4.78 -18.97 1.75
N ASN A 316 3.83 -18.77 2.67
CA ASN A 316 4.02 -19.03 4.08
C ASN A 316 3.90 -20.54 4.41
N SER A 317 4.62 -21.00 5.44
CA SER A 317 4.58 -22.39 5.90
C SER A 317 3.34 -22.71 6.73
N THR A 318 2.80 -21.72 7.46
CA THR A 318 1.66 -21.89 8.37
C THR A 318 0.58 -20.83 8.15
N ILE A 319 -0.66 -21.17 8.52
CA ILE A 319 -1.75 -20.18 8.58
C ILE A 319 -1.51 -19.29 9.79
N THR A 320 -1.59 -17.97 9.59
CA THR A 320 -1.49 -16.97 10.66
C THR A 320 -2.78 -16.18 10.81
N PRO A 321 -2.99 -15.45 11.92
CA PRO A 321 -4.14 -14.55 12.08
C PRO A 321 -4.29 -13.50 10.98
N VAL A 322 -3.22 -13.16 10.28
CA VAL A 322 -3.27 -12.28 9.09
C VAL A 322 -4.02 -12.96 7.95
N HIS A 323 -3.72 -14.24 7.66
CA HIS A 323 -4.40 -14.97 6.61
C HIS A 323 -5.90 -15.14 6.89
N THR A 324 -6.28 -15.37 8.16
CA THR A 324 -7.69 -15.48 8.55
C THR A 324 -8.40 -14.14 8.45
N ALA A 325 -7.79 -13.03 8.89
CA ALA A 325 -8.35 -11.69 8.75
C ALA A 325 -8.60 -11.31 7.27
N LEU A 326 -7.62 -11.57 6.40
CA LEU A 326 -7.75 -11.33 4.96
C LEU A 326 -8.76 -12.29 4.30
N ALA A 327 -8.87 -13.53 4.79
CA ALA A 327 -9.90 -14.45 4.34
C ALA A 327 -11.31 -13.98 4.71
N PHE A 328 -11.52 -13.39 5.88
CA PHE A 328 -12.77 -12.71 6.22
C PHE A 328 -13.08 -11.59 5.25
N TYR A 329 -12.09 -10.77 4.92
CA TYR A 329 -12.24 -9.68 3.95
C TYR A 329 -12.70 -10.16 2.57
N LEU A 330 -12.22 -11.32 2.10
CA LEU A 330 -12.60 -11.90 0.81
C LEU A 330 -13.89 -12.73 0.84
N THR A 331 -14.32 -13.22 1.98
CA THR A 331 -15.41 -14.22 2.05
C THR A 331 -16.71 -13.68 2.60
N ILE A 332 -16.71 -12.54 3.26
CA ILE A 332 -17.94 -11.90 3.66
C ILE A 332 -18.49 -11.13 2.44
N PRO A 333 -19.75 -11.34 2.05
CA PRO A 333 -20.32 -10.64 0.90
C PRO A 333 -20.58 -9.19 1.22
N PHE A 334 -20.47 -8.37 0.21
CA PHE A 334 -20.47 -6.99 0.49
C PHE A 334 -21.29 -6.14 -0.44
N THR A 335 -22.16 -5.42 0.23
CA THR A 335 -22.49 -4.09 -0.20
C THR A 335 -21.29 -3.13 0.07
N PRO A 336 -21.20 -2.00 -0.61
CA PRO A 336 -20.19 -0.99 -0.36
C PRO A 336 -20.11 -0.56 1.12
N GLU A 337 -21.26 -0.48 1.79
CA GLU A 337 -21.37 -0.10 3.20
C GLU A 337 -20.70 -1.12 4.13
N LEU A 338 -20.90 -2.41 3.88
CA LEU A 338 -20.21 -3.46 4.64
C LEU A 338 -18.70 -3.38 4.46
N LYS A 339 -18.24 -3.14 3.24
CA LYS A 339 -16.83 -2.96 2.97
C LYS A 339 -16.25 -1.80 3.79
N ASN A 340 -16.93 -0.66 3.82
CA ASN A 340 -16.51 0.51 4.59
C ASN A 340 -16.43 0.23 6.10
N ILE A 341 -17.31 -0.63 6.63
CA ILE A 341 -17.29 -1.02 8.05
C ILE A 341 -16.16 -2.01 8.35
N ILE A 342 -15.94 -2.97 7.46
CA ILE A 342 -15.01 -4.08 7.71
C ILE A 342 -13.56 -3.69 7.45
N THR A 343 -13.28 -2.87 6.46
CA THR A 343 -11.91 -2.46 6.12
C THR A 343 -11.12 -1.90 7.31
N PRO A 344 -11.65 -0.95 8.12
CA PRO A 344 -10.95 -0.47 9.31
C PRO A 344 -10.70 -1.56 10.36
N ILE A 345 -11.62 -2.52 10.49
CA ILE A 345 -11.49 -3.62 11.45
C ILE A 345 -10.37 -4.55 11.02
N ILE A 346 -10.35 -4.94 9.75
CA ILE A 346 -9.28 -5.76 9.18
C ILE A 346 -7.93 -5.01 9.34
N SER A 347 -7.88 -3.72 9.02
CA SER A 347 -6.69 -2.88 9.24
C SER A 347 -6.20 -2.95 10.68
N SER A 348 -7.10 -2.83 11.65
CA SER A 348 -6.76 -2.91 13.08
C SER A 348 -6.25 -4.29 13.48
N LEU A 349 -6.88 -5.37 13.00
CA LEU A 349 -6.45 -6.75 13.25
C LEU A 349 -5.06 -7.02 12.67
N LEU A 350 -4.83 -6.60 11.41
CA LEU A 350 -3.52 -6.74 10.76
C LEU A 350 -2.44 -5.97 11.52
N LYS A 351 -2.72 -4.71 11.87
CA LYS A 351 -1.80 -3.86 12.64
C LYS A 351 -1.46 -4.47 14.00
N SER A 352 -2.46 -4.98 14.72
CA SER A 352 -2.26 -5.62 16.01
C SER A 352 -1.35 -6.85 15.90
N TYR A 353 -1.62 -7.73 14.93
CA TYR A 353 -0.83 -8.94 14.73
C TYR A 353 0.60 -8.63 14.27
N LEU A 354 0.75 -7.75 13.28
CA LEU A 354 2.06 -7.39 12.74
C LEU A 354 2.94 -6.71 13.80
N ASN A 355 2.35 -5.89 14.68
CA ASN A 355 3.07 -5.25 15.79
C ASN A 355 3.42 -6.20 16.94
N THR A 356 2.56 -7.19 17.24
CA THR A 356 2.78 -8.14 18.35
C THR A 356 3.93 -9.10 18.03
N ASN A 357 4.09 -9.48 16.76
CA ASN A 357 5.18 -10.36 16.31
C ASN A 357 6.53 -9.65 16.16
N LEU A 358 6.53 -8.33 16.33
CA LEU A 358 7.74 -7.54 16.42
C LEU A 358 7.97 -7.28 17.90
N SER A 359 9.03 -7.83 18.48
CA SER A 359 9.40 -7.46 19.85
C SER A 359 9.57 -5.94 19.91
N LYS A 360 9.16 -5.31 21.01
CA LYS A 360 9.24 -3.86 21.22
C LYS A 360 10.64 -3.26 20.95
N ASN A 361 11.68 -4.10 20.90
CA ASN A 361 13.06 -3.72 20.66
C ASN A 361 13.55 -3.94 19.23
N SER A 362 12.74 -4.55 18.34
CA SER A 362 13.16 -4.92 16.98
C SER A 362 12.47 -4.11 15.88
N SER A 363 11.60 -3.16 16.22
CA SER A 363 11.04 -2.25 15.23
C SER A 363 12.03 -1.12 14.94
N ILE A 364 12.44 -0.99 13.68
CA ILE A 364 13.05 0.24 13.20
C ILE A 364 11.93 1.27 13.14
N ASP A 365 11.84 2.09 14.18
CA ASP A 365 10.97 3.25 14.19
C ASP A 365 11.58 4.30 13.26
N ILE A 366 11.14 4.32 12.01
CA ILE A 366 11.64 5.25 10.98
C ILE A 366 11.39 6.70 11.41
N ASP A 367 10.29 6.98 12.10
CA ASP A 367 10.02 8.33 12.60
C ASP A 367 11.01 8.72 13.71
N LYS A 368 11.37 7.77 14.57
CA LYS A 368 12.43 7.95 15.56
C LYS A 368 13.79 8.11 14.90
N LEU A 369 14.06 7.37 13.83
CA LEU A 369 15.27 7.51 13.03
C LEU A 369 15.33 8.89 12.35
N LYS A 370 14.25 9.32 11.68
CA LYS A 370 14.13 10.65 11.07
C LYS A 370 14.29 11.77 12.08
N ASN A 371 13.70 11.65 13.27
CA ASN A 371 13.85 12.60 14.35
C ASN A 371 15.29 12.60 14.91
N SER A 372 15.94 11.45 14.96
CA SER A 372 17.37 11.33 15.34
C SER A 372 18.27 11.98 14.30
N ILE A 373 18.00 11.79 13.02
CA ILE A 373 18.69 12.45 11.91
C ILE A 373 18.54 13.97 12.03
N SER A 374 17.31 14.49 12.15
CA SER A 374 17.07 15.93 12.30
C SER A 374 17.81 16.52 13.50
N LYS A 375 17.74 15.89 14.67
CA LYS A 375 18.47 16.35 15.88
C LYS A 375 19.99 16.31 15.72
N THR A 376 20.51 15.33 14.98
CA THR A 376 21.95 15.23 14.71
C THR A 376 22.39 16.32 13.73
N LEU A 377 21.58 16.61 12.71
CA LEU A 377 21.79 17.70 11.77
C LEU A 377 21.77 19.08 12.46
N GLU A 378 20.84 19.30 13.39
CA GLU A 378 20.83 20.53 14.20
C GLU A 378 22.13 20.72 15.01
N LYS A 379 22.69 19.64 15.55
CA LYS A 379 23.96 19.68 16.27
C LYS A 379 25.15 20.04 15.38
N ILE A 380 25.17 19.52 14.12
CA ILE A 380 26.24 19.82 13.16
C ILE A 380 26.30 21.32 12.86
N PHE A 381 25.15 22.01 12.81
CA PHE A 381 25.07 23.46 12.62
C PHE A 381 25.26 24.27 13.90
N THR A 382 25.68 23.66 15.01
CA THR A 382 25.95 24.34 16.28
C THR A 382 27.45 24.38 16.56
N ASN A 383 28.13 25.41 16.06
CA ASN A 383 29.53 25.68 16.37
C ASN A 383 29.61 26.61 17.58
N LYS A 384 30.04 26.08 18.75
CA LYS A 384 30.07 26.82 20.00
C LYS A 384 31.07 28.00 19.98
N ASP A 385 32.20 27.82 19.33
CA ASP A 385 33.25 28.84 19.29
C ASP A 385 32.79 30.05 18.46
N LEU A 386 32.14 29.78 17.30
CA LEU A 386 31.57 30.82 16.47
C LEU A 386 30.38 31.52 17.16
N ASN A 387 29.50 30.76 17.81
CA ASN A 387 28.40 31.32 18.60
C ASN A 387 28.91 32.26 19.70
N ASN A 388 29.88 31.81 20.49
CA ASN A 388 30.47 32.63 21.56
C ASN A 388 31.12 33.91 21.01
N LEU A 389 31.75 33.82 19.83
CA LEU A 389 32.37 34.98 19.18
C LEU A 389 31.33 36.02 18.75
N ILE A 390 30.22 35.56 18.11
CA ILE A 390 29.14 36.40 17.65
C ILE A 390 28.39 37.02 18.84
N GLU A 391 28.10 36.23 19.86
CA GLU A 391 27.44 36.70 21.10
C GLU A 391 28.28 37.79 21.80
N LYS A 392 29.59 37.58 21.90
CA LYS A 392 30.50 38.55 22.47
C LYS A 392 30.57 39.86 21.68
N ALA A 393 30.71 39.76 20.35
CA ALA A 393 30.71 40.92 19.45
C ALA A 393 29.40 41.70 19.53
N SER A 394 28.28 41.00 19.65
CA SER A 394 26.96 41.60 19.80
C SER A 394 26.77 42.28 21.14
N ALA A 395 27.25 41.69 22.24
CA ALA A 395 27.24 42.29 23.58
C ALA A 395 28.09 43.57 23.64
N ASP A 396 29.30 43.53 23.07
CA ASP A 396 30.18 44.71 22.96
C ASP A 396 29.51 45.84 22.14
N ALA A 397 28.82 45.49 21.04
CA ALA A 397 28.07 46.43 20.24
C ALA A 397 26.89 47.06 21.02
N ILE A 398 26.14 46.29 21.78
CA ILE A 398 25.05 46.76 22.64
C ILE A 398 25.56 47.77 23.66
N ASP A 399 26.71 47.49 24.33
CA ASP A 399 27.28 48.36 25.33
C ASP A 399 27.66 49.74 24.73
N ILE A 400 28.31 49.74 23.57
CA ILE A 400 28.70 50.95 22.86
C ILE A 400 27.45 51.73 22.37
N ILE A 401 26.50 51.06 21.75
CA ILE A 401 25.27 51.72 21.26
C ILE A 401 24.47 52.31 22.41
N SER A 402 24.40 51.62 23.55
CA SER A 402 23.65 52.11 24.71
C SER A 402 24.25 53.36 25.34
N LYS A 403 25.60 53.43 25.41
CA LYS A 403 26.31 54.50 26.12
C LYS A 403 26.66 55.69 25.26
N VAL A 404 26.99 55.48 23.99
CA VAL A 404 27.66 56.49 23.17
C VAL A 404 26.80 56.92 21.96
N PHE A 405 25.87 56.11 21.51
CA PHE A 405 25.07 56.42 20.32
C PHE A 405 24.02 57.52 20.64
N PRO A 406 24.12 58.70 20.00
CA PRO A 406 23.27 59.84 20.37
C PRO A 406 21.80 59.65 19.94
N ALA A 407 20.89 60.14 20.74
CA ALA A 407 19.45 60.16 20.45
C ALA A 407 18.99 61.60 20.19
N THR A 408 19.44 62.18 19.06
CA THR A 408 19.26 63.62 18.77
C THR A 408 18.15 63.92 17.76
N SER A 409 17.64 62.92 17.05
CA SER A 409 16.50 63.07 16.14
C SER A 409 15.58 61.86 16.22
N SER A 410 14.31 62.01 15.80
CA SER A 410 13.35 60.91 15.85
C SER A 410 13.78 59.67 15.07
N ASP A 411 14.38 59.88 13.89
CA ASP A 411 14.90 58.80 13.06
C ASP A 411 16.07 58.08 13.77
N LEU A 412 16.95 58.81 14.39
CA LEU A 412 18.11 58.24 15.08
C LEU A 412 17.71 57.47 16.33
N ILE A 413 16.68 57.92 17.05
CA ILE A 413 16.09 57.17 18.16
C ILE A 413 15.55 55.84 17.68
N GLN A 414 14.86 55.82 16.52
CA GLN A 414 14.31 54.62 15.95
C GLN A 414 15.44 53.65 15.54
N TYR A 415 16.48 54.11 14.83
CA TYR A 415 17.61 53.29 14.46
C TYR A 415 18.38 52.73 15.66
N ARG A 416 18.55 53.56 16.72
CA ARG A 416 19.17 53.12 17.96
C ARG A 416 18.38 51.98 18.61
N ALA A 417 17.04 52.11 18.65
CA ALA A 417 16.16 51.08 19.21
C ALA A 417 16.23 49.79 18.39
N ASP A 418 16.22 49.90 17.06
CA ASP A 418 16.31 48.76 16.13
C ASP A 418 17.66 48.06 16.24
N LEU A 419 18.77 48.79 16.27
CA LEU A 419 20.11 48.22 16.47
C LEU A 419 20.23 47.49 17.81
N LEU A 420 19.76 48.10 18.92
CA LEU A 420 19.77 47.45 20.22
C LEU A 420 18.92 46.18 20.24
N LYS A 421 17.77 46.20 19.60
CA LYS A 421 16.91 45.04 19.48
C LYS A 421 17.63 43.91 18.70
N LYS A 422 18.13 44.18 17.49
CA LYS A 422 18.79 43.20 16.63
C LYS A 422 20.03 42.59 17.29
N PHE A 423 20.94 43.38 17.84
CA PHE A 423 22.10 42.85 18.54
C PHE A 423 21.72 42.08 19.82
N SER A 424 20.64 42.48 20.52
CA SER A 424 20.16 41.75 21.70
C SER A 424 19.57 40.39 21.32
N GLU A 425 18.85 40.33 20.22
CA GLU A 425 18.31 39.06 19.69
C GLU A 425 19.44 38.07 19.34
N VAL A 426 20.54 38.55 18.77
CA VAL A 426 21.75 37.75 18.52
C VAL A 426 22.46 37.33 19.81
N ALA A 427 22.65 38.25 20.76
CA ALA A 427 23.37 37.99 21.99
C ALA A 427 22.65 37.00 22.93
N THR A 428 21.32 37.01 22.93
CA THR A 428 20.49 36.20 23.83
C THR A 428 19.70 35.11 23.13
N GLY A 429 19.64 35.12 21.78
CA GLY A 429 18.82 34.22 20.96
C GLY A 429 19.26 32.78 21.06
N LYS A 430 18.25 31.88 21.07
CA LYS A 430 18.42 30.44 20.98
C LYS A 430 18.24 30.03 19.51
N GLY A 431 19.28 29.52 18.88
CA GLY A 431 19.24 29.04 17.51
C GLY A 431 20.53 28.29 17.12
N ASN A 432 20.54 27.72 15.93
CA ASN A 432 21.76 27.17 15.36
C ASN A 432 22.71 28.31 14.92
N THR A 433 23.96 27.98 14.67
CA THR A 433 25.00 28.97 14.32
C THR A 433 24.69 29.71 13.02
N VAL A 434 24.06 29.06 12.05
CA VAL A 434 23.70 29.69 10.77
C VAL A 434 22.71 30.83 10.99
N GLN A 435 21.62 30.56 11.73
CA GLN A 435 20.61 31.55 12.03
C GLN A 435 21.20 32.73 12.85
N LYS A 436 21.98 32.43 13.89
CA LYS A 436 22.62 33.48 14.67
C LYS A 436 23.55 34.34 13.82
N PHE A 437 24.27 33.76 12.89
CA PHE A 437 25.14 34.47 11.99
C PHE A 437 24.38 35.36 11.01
N GLU A 438 23.28 34.88 10.44
CA GLU A 438 22.39 35.67 9.59
C GLU A 438 21.79 36.86 10.34
N ASP A 439 21.32 36.63 11.57
CA ASP A 439 20.79 37.70 12.42
C ASP A 439 21.86 38.74 12.76
N PHE A 440 23.11 38.30 13.00
CA PHE A 440 24.26 39.17 13.21
C PHE A 440 24.60 40.00 11.98
N LEU A 441 24.57 39.43 10.78
CA LEU A 441 24.77 40.17 9.53
C LEU A 441 23.68 41.23 9.32
N ASN A 442 22.42 40.90 9.59
CA ASN A 442 21.30 41.83 9.50
C ASN A 442 21.48 43.03 10.47
N ALA A 443 22.09 42.81 11.63
CA ALA A 443 22.41 43.89 12.57
C ALA A 443 23.57 44.76 12.04
N ILE A 444 24.59 44.18 11.44
CA ILE A 444 25.70 44.90 10.79
C ILE A 444 25.21 45.72 9.61
N ASP A 445 24.34 45.18 8.77
CA ASP A 445 23.79 45.90 7.62
C ASP A 445 22.98 47.13 8.05
N THR A 446 22.20 47.01 9.13
CA THR A 446 21.48 48.15 9.72
C THR A 446 22.46 49.21 10.22
N LEU A 447 23.59 48.81 10.81
CA LEU A 447 24.61 49.76 11.25
C LEU A 447 25.29 50.48 10.06
N ASN A 448 25.52 49.78 8.94
CA ASN A 448 26.00 50.32 7.67
C ASN A 448 25.03 51.34 7.05
N GLU A 449 23.72 51.03 7.09
CA GLU A 449 22.68 51.98 6.66
C GLU A 449 22.72 53.28 7.44
N VAL A 450 22.88 53.20 8.76
CA VAL A 450 23.04 54.39 9.62
C VAL A 450 24.31 55.18 9.24
N ALA A 451 25.44 54.53 9.04
CA ALA A 451 26.67 55.19 8.61
C ALA A 451 26.53 55.92 7.26
N THR A 452 25.77 55.32 6.32
CA THR A 452 25.51 55.90 4.99
C THR A 452 24.49 57.03 5.04
N LYS A 453 23.36 56.85 5.72
CA LYS A 453 22.29 57.84 5.81
C LYS A 453 22.74 59.11 6.51
N TYR A 454 23.59 58.99 7.51
CA TYR A 454 24.10 60.14 8.28
C TYR A 454 25.56 60.51 7.88
N ALA A 455 25.94 60.29 6.62
CA ALA A 455 27.28 60.55 6.10
C ALA A 455 27.74 61.99 6.27
N SER A 456 26.84 62.98 6.26
CA SER A 456 27.07 64.40 6.51
C SER A 456 27.29 64.74 7.98
N ASN A 457 26.85 63.93 8.92
CA ASN A 457 27.07 64.13 10.35
C ASN A 457 28.34 63.38 10.79
N LEU A 458 29.44 64.12 10.87
CA LEU A 458 30.77 63.57 11.15
C LEU A 458 30.81 62.72 12.44
N LYS A 459 30.11 63.16 13.53
CA LYS A 459 30.10 62.43 14.80
C LYS A 459 29.42 61.08 14.70
N ILE A 460 28.24 61.01 14.05
CA ILE A 460 27.45 59.78 13.90
C ILE A 460 28.22 58.82 12.98
N ARG A 461 28.71 59.32 11.85
CA ARG A 461 29.49 58.56 10.89
C ARG A 461 30.74 57.96 11.53
N THR A 462 31.54 58.75 12.22
CA THR A 462 32.74 58.28 12.93
C THR A 462 32.43 57.24 13.99
N LEU A 463 31.32 57.39 14.70
CA LEU A 463 30.89 56.43 15.72
C LEU A 463 30.44 55.11 15.11
N ALA A 464 29.63 55.16 14.07
CA ALA A 464 29.19 53.96 13.36
C ALA A 464 30.36 53.22 12.71
N GLN A 465 31.31 53.95 12.10
CA GLN A 465 32.54 53.39 11.54
C GLN A 465 33.43 52.75 12.63
N LYS A 466 33.62 53.40 13.78
CA LYS A 466 34.38 52.81 14.91
C LYS A 466 33.69 51.54 15.43
N LEU A 467 32.36 51.50 15.48
CA LEU A 467 31.65 50.32 15.93
C LEU A 467 31.82 49.17 14.93
N LEU A 468 31.71 49.47 13.60
CA LEU A 468 32.00 48.50 12.56
C LEU A 468 33.42 47.98 12.60
N GLN A 469 34.42 48.85 12.81
CA GLN A 469 35.82 48.45 12.97
C GLN A 469 36.05 47.57 14.22
N ASN A 470 35.42 47.88 15.36
CA ASN A 470 35.49 47.04 16.56
C ASN A 470 34.87 45.65 16.33
N ILE A 471 33.71 45.57 15.66
CA ILE A 471 33.10 44.32 15.30
C ILE A 471 34.01 43.55 14.33
N ALA A 472 34.56 44.23 13.32
CA ALA A 472 35.44 43.63 12.35
C ALA A 472 36.69 43.06 13.02
N SER A 473 37.41 43.81 13.84
CA SER A 473 38.62 43.35 14.55
C SER A 473 38.35 42.19 15.52
N THR A 474 37.16 42.17 16.16
CA THR A 474 36.78 41.11 17.09
C THR A 474 36.49 39.80 16.38
N VAL A 475 35.84 39.86 15.20
CA VAL A 475 35.30 38.68 14.50
C VAL A 475 36.25 38.21 13.41
N TYR A 476 36.80 39.13 12.57
CA TYR A 476 37.58 38.77 11.37
C TYR A 476 38.81 37.89 11.67
N SER A 477 39.62 38.26 12.65
CA SER A 477 40.86 37.56 12.98
C SER A 477 40.64 36.16 13.59
N LYS A 478 39.43 35.88 14.06
CA LYS A 478 39.10 34.64 14.78
C LYS A 478 38.24 33.66 13.95
N ILE A 479 37.70 34.07 12.78
CA ILE A 479 36.98 33.18 11.89
C ILE A 479 38.00 32.39 11.04
N ASP A 480 38.16 31.11 11.39
CA ASP A 480 38.88 30.13 10.57
C ASP A 480 37.88 29.28 9.79
N THR A 481 37.56 29.74 8.57
CA THR A 481 36.56 29.08 7.72
C THR A 481 36.95 27.66 7.36
N ALA A 482 38.25 27.41 7.11
CA ALA A 482 38.71 26.07 6.75
C ALA A 482 38.58 25.08 7.94
N ARG A 483 38.86 25.53 9.17
CA ARG A 483 38.68 24.72 10.35
C ARG A 483 37.20 24.46 10.64
N ILE A 484 36.33 25.47 10.51
CA ILE A 484 34.89 25.34 10.72
C ILE A 484 34.31 24.35 9.70
N GLU A 485 34.70 24.45 8.42
CA GLU A 485 34.28 23.51 7.39
C GLU A 485 34.72 22.08 7.71
N HIS A 486 36.00 21.92 8.05
CA HIS A 486 36.56 20.62 8.40
C HIS A 486 35.81 19.97 9.58
N ASP A 487 35.59 20.71 10.66
CA ASP A 487 34.92 20.22 11.86
C ASP A 487 33.45 19.84 11.56
N MET A 488 32.71 20.66 10.81
CA MET A 488 31.32 20.38 10.44
C MET A 488 31.22 19.18 9.50
N MET A 489 32.13 19.04 8.54
CA MET A 489 32.16 17.89 7.62
C MET A 489 32.54 16.60 8.38
N ALA A 490 33.49 16.65 9.29
CA ALA A 490 33.89 15.50 10.10
C ALA A 490 32.77 15.03 11.04
N GLU A 491 32.00 15.94 11.63
CA GLU A 491 30.83 15.60 12.43
C GLU A 491 29.71 14.99 11.58
N LEU A 492 29.49 15.50 10.36
CA LEU A 492 28.51 14.96 9.42
C LEU A 492 28.88 13.53 9.02
N ASP A 493 30.14 13.30 8.63
CA ASP A 493 30.61 11.98 8.22
C ASP A 493 30.53 10.96 9.37
N LYS A 494 30.86 11.37 10.58
CA LYS A 494 30.71 10.54 11.79
C LYS A 494 29.25 10.21 12.08
N ALA A 495 28.34 11.17 11.92
CA ALA A 495 26.92 10.97 12.10
C ALA A 495 26.36 10.02 11.04
N TYR A 496 26.78 10.16 9.79
CA TYR A 496 26.40 9.30 8.68
C TYR A 496 26.81 7.84 8.93
N GLU A 497 28.08 7.59 9.24
CA GLU A 497 28.56 6.22 9.51
C GLU A 497 27.86 5.58 10.71
N LYS A 498 27.58 6.36 11.75
CA LYS A 498 26.81 5.87 12.90
C LYS A 498 25.38 5.47 12.52
N MET A 499 24.69 6.30 11.72
CA MET A 499 23.32 6.01 11.28
C MET A 499 23.28 4.80 10.36
N LYS A 500 24.23 4.71 9.43
CA LYS A 500 24.39 3.56 8.54
C LYS A 500 24.58 2.27 9.32
N ALA A 501 25.50 2.25 10.27
CA ALA A 501 25.75 1.10 11.13
C ALA A 501 24.52 0.73 11.97
N GLU A 502 23.75 1.71 12.44
CA GLU A 502 22.52 1.47 13.21
C GLU A 502 21.42 0.87 12.33
N ILE A 503 21.22 1.36 11.10
CA ILE A 503 20.29 0.77 10.13
C ILE A 503 20.68 -0.69 9.83
N GLU A 504 21.95 -0.94 9.59
CA GLU A 504 22.45 -2.31 9.34
C GLU A 504 22.28 -3.23 10.54
N ARG A 505 22.57 -2.76 11.74
CA ARG A 505 22.38 -3.51 12.98
C ARG A 505 20.91 -3.86 13.18
N MET A 506 20.02 -2.87 13.06
CA MET A 506 18.59 -3.04 13.24
C MET A 506 18.00 -3.99 12.19
N TYR A 507 18.46 -3.90 10.94
CA TYR A 507 18.08 -4.83 9.88
C TYR A 507 18.53 -6.27 10.22
N ASN A 508 19.77 -6.47 10.63
CA ASN A 508 20.30 -7.78 10.97
C ASN A 508 19.63 -8.38 12.23
N GLU A 509 19.29 -7.57 13.22
CA GLU A 509 18.51 -8.00 14.39
C GLU A 509 17.08 -8.41 14.02
N LEU A 510 16.44 -7.62 13.17
CA LEU A 510 15.12 -7.92 12.64
C LEU A 510 15.13 -9.24 11.87
N MET A 511 16.12 -9.42 10.99
CA MET A 511 16.30 -10.65 10.21
C MET A 511 16.57 -11.88 11.08
N LYS A 512 17.21 -11.73 12.22
CA LYS A 512 17.41 -12.83 13.19
C LYS A 512 16.15 -13.18 13.99
N GLN A 513 15.33 -12.19 14.32
CA GLN A 513 14.17 -12.39 15.20
C GLN A 513 12.91 -12.86 14.48
N THR A 514 12.75 -12.51 13.20
CA THR A 514 11.53 -12.83 12.46
C THR A 514 11.50 -14.28 11.93
N GLY A 515 12.50 -15.13 12.24
CA GLY A 515 12.61 -16.45 11.61
C GLY A 515 12.64 -16.32 10.08
N ASN A 516 12.99 -15.17 9.67
CA ASN A 516 13.45 -14.70 8.39
C ASN A 516 12.51 -14.64 7.22
N ASP A 517 11.98 -15.74 6.82
CA ASP A 517 11.30 -15.88 5.56
C ASP A 517 9.78 -15.69 5.74
N GLU A 518 9.20 -16.10 6.86
CA GLU A 518 7.74 -16.13 7.06
C GLU A 518 7.11 -14.75 7.21
N TYR A 519 7.72 -13.86 7.98
CA TYR A 519 7.19 -12.51 8.16
C TYR A 519 7.38 -11.66 6.90
N SER A 520 8.51 -11.77 6.24
CA SER A 520 8.80 -11.10 4.97
C SER A 520 7.83 -11.54 3.87
N LYS A 521 7.56 -12.84 3.76
CA LYS A 521 6.55 -13.40 2.84
C LYS A 521 5.16 -12.86 3.13
N LEU A 522 4.78 -12.77 4.41
CA LEU A 522 3.50 -12.26 4.85
C LEU A 522 3.32 -10.79 4.44
N VAL A 523 4.29 -9.94 4.75
CA VAL A 523 4.29 -8.51 4.39
C VAL A 523 4.28 -8.32 2.87
N SER A 524 5.13 -9.04 2.16
CA SER A 524 5.18 -9.02 0.69
C SER A 524 3.85 -9.48 0.07
N GLY A 525 3.20 -10.48 0.67
CA GLY A 525 1.87 -10.95 0.27
C GLY A 525 0.80 -9.88 0.45
N ILE A 526 0.78 -9.21 1.62
CA ILE A 526 -0.17 -8.10 1.87
C ILE A 526 0.04 -6.99 0.83
N ARG A 527 1.27 -6.50 0.66
CA ARG A 527 1.58 -5.44 -0.32
C ARG A 527 1.16 -5.80 -1.74
N LYS A 528 1.35 -7.07 -2.12
CA LYS A 528 1.08 -7.53 -3.48
C LYS A 528 -0.40 -7.72 -3.76
N PHE A 529 -1.11 -8.39 -2.87
CA PHE A 529 -2.49 -8.80 -3.09
C PHE A 529 -3.51 -7.87 -2.43
N PHE A 530 -3.11 -7.14 -1.40
CA PHE A 530 -3.97 -6.26 -0.62
C PHE A 530 -3.32 -4.90 -0.37
N PRO A 531 -2.95 -4.15 -1.44
CA PRO A 531 -2.23 -2.88 -1.31
C PRO A 531 -3.00 -1.83 -0.49
N GLN A 532 -4.33 -1.91 -0.41
CA GLN A 532 -5.15 -1.06 0.45
C GLN A 532 -4.87 -1.21 1.95
N PHE A 533 -4.17 -2.27 2.36
CA PHE A 533 -3.71 -2.48 3.74
C PHE A 533 -2.20 -2.21 3.92
N SER A 534 -1.55 -1.60 2.96
CA SER A 534 -0.10 -1.32 3.08
C SER A 534 0.23 -0.37 4.22
N ASP A 535 -0.67 0.54 4.56
CA ASP A 535 -0.48 1.53 5.64
C ASP A 535 -0.46 0.91 7.04
N VAL A 536 -1.02 -0.31 7.21
CA VAL A 536 -0.98 -1.00 8.50
C VAL A 536 0.30 -1.80 8.72
N ILE A 537 1.09 -1.97 7.66
CA ILE A 537 2.39 -2.61 7.75
C ILE A 537 3.30 -1.66 8.53
N PRO A 538 3.85 -2.10 9.67
CA PRO A 538 4.82 -1.27 10.39
C PRO A 538 5.90 -0.79 9.43
N GLN A 539 6.29 0.49 9.53
CA GLN A 539 7.39 1.04 8.74
C GLN A 539 8.72 0.44 9.24
N ILE A 540 8.90 -0.82 8.97
CA ILE A 540 10.04 -1.63 9.38
C ILE A 540 10.79 -2.03 8.13
N VAL A 541 12.12 -1.98 8.19
CA VAL A 541 12.97 -2.54 7.15
C VAL A 541 12.84 -4.06 7.21
N VAL A 542 11.98 -4.63 6.39
CA VAL A 542 11.65 -6.06 6.38
C VAL A 542 12.37 -6.78 5.25
N ASP A 543 12.70 -6.05 4.18
CA ASP A 543 13.42 -6.59 3.02
C ASP A 543 14.62 -5.70 2.64
N GLU A 544 15.52 -6.28 1.86
CA GLU A 544 16.75 -5.63 1.40
C GLU A 544 16.47 -4.39 0.54
N LYS A 545 15.40 -4.41 -0.24
CA LYS A 545 14.98 -3.29 -1.08
C LYS A 545 14.52 -2.08 -0.26
N GLU A 546 13.84 -2.32 0.84
CA GLU A 546 13.39 -1.27 1.76
C GLU A 546 14.57 -0.68 2.53
N LYS A 547 15.52 -1.53 2.96
CA LYS A 547 16.82 -1.11 3.49
C LYS A 547 17.56 -0.20 2.50
N GLU A 548 17.64 -0.61 1.22
CA GLU A 548 18.26 0.20 0.17
C GLU A 548 17.58 1.56 -0.02
N ASN A 549 16.25 1.61 0.04
CA ASN A 549 15.50 2.86 -0.08
C ASN A 549 15.80 3.80 1.10
N ILE A 550 15.83 3.29 2.33
CA ILE A 550 16.18 4.08 3.52
C ILE A 550 17.64 4.59 3.42
N MET A 551 18.55 3.75 2.92
CA MET A 551 19.93 4.16 2.69
C MET A 551 20.03 5.28 1.64
N LYS A 552 19.30 5.19 0.52
CA LYS A 552 19.23 6.25 -0.49
C LYS A 552 18.66 7.57 0.07
N ASP A 553 17.63 7.48 0.91
CA ASP A 553 17.07 8.67 1.58
C ASP A 553 18.07 9.30 2.55
N LEU A 554 18.84 8.49 3.28
CA LEU A 554 19.94 8.95 4.13
C LEU A 554 21.02 9.65 3.31
N ASP A 555 21.47 9.05 2.20
CA ASP A 555 22.47 9.62 1.27
C ASP A 555 22.02 10.99 0.73
N LYS A 556 20.75 11.09 0.34
CA LYS A 556 20.14 12.34 -0.14
C LYS A 556 20.10 13.41 0.96
N ALA A 557 19.75 13.01 2.19
CA ALA A 557 19.73 13.92 3.34
C ALA A 557 21.15 14.45 3.64
N VAL A 558 22.15 13.58 3.64
CA VAL A 558 23.57 13.94 3.86
C VAL A 558 24.06 14.86 2.75
N TYR A 559 23.74 14.58 1.50
CA TYR A 559 24.08 15.46 0.36
C TYR A 559 23.52 16.88 0.55
N ASN A 560 22.25 16.99 0.93
CA ASN A 560 21.62 18.28 1.19
C ASN A 560 22.28 19.05 2.33
N VAL A 561 22.72 18.35 3.39
CA VAL A 561 23.45 18.97 4.51
C VAL A 561 24.83 19.44 4.07
N ARG A 562 25.56 18.63 3.29
CA ARG A 562 26.87 19.04 2.73
C ARG A 562 26.75 20.33 1.91
N THR A 563 25.71 20.45 1.11
CA THR A 563 25.43 21.66 0.32
C THR A 563 25.21 22.86 1.25
N LYS A 564 24.37 22.71 2.28
CA LYS A 564 24.13 23.78 3.26
C LYS A 564 25.38 24.20 4.03
N ILE A 565 26.25 23.25 4.40
CA ILE A 565 27.54 23.58 5.02
C ILE A 565 28.40 24.44 4.08
N ARG A 566 28.51 24.04 2.81
CA ARG A 566 29.27 24.81 1.79
C ARG A 566 28.69 26.21 1.58
N ASP A 567 27.38 26.33 1.52
CA ASP A 567 26.71 27.63 1.37
C ASP A 567 26.99 28.53 2.57
N PHE A 568 26.95 27.96 3.76
CA PHE A 568 27.30 28.67 5.00
C PHE A 568 28.78 29.11 5.04
N ILE A 569 29.70 28.23 4.67
CA ILE A 569 31.13 28.58 4.59
C ILE A 569 31.39 29.70 3.56
N ASN A 570 30.74 29.61 2.39
CA ASN A 570 30.81 30.66 1.37
C ASN A 570 30.31 32.02 1.90
N MET A 571 29.25 32.01 2.72
CA MET A 571 28.72 33.19 3.38
C MET A 571 29.71 33.74 4.39
N LEU A 572 30.32 32.88 5.21
CA LEU A 572 31.39 33.28 6.17
C LEU A 572 32.59 33.90 5.47
N GLU A 573 33.05 33.32 4.36
CA GLU A 573 34.16 33.85 3.56
C GLU A 573 33.86 35.20 2.94
N LYS A 574 32.66 35.38 2.37
CA LYS A 574 32.23 36.68 1.84
C LYS A 574 32.21 37.72 2.94
N THR A 575 31.65 37.38 4.11
CA THR A 575 31.59 38.28 5.25
C THR A 575 33.01 38.63 5.77
N LYS A 576 33.89 37.65 5.88
CA LYS A 576 35.28 37.84 6.26
C LYS A 576 35.97 38.85 5.35
N LYS A 577 35.79 38.74 4.01
CA LYS A 577 36.33 39.72 3.03
C LYS A 577 35.76 41.13 3.18
N VAL A 578 34.48 41.25 3.55
CA VAL A 578 33.87 42.57 3.83
C VAL A 578 34.42 43.18 5.10
N LEU A 579 34.53 42.41 6.19
CA LEU A 579 35.09 42.85 7.46
C LEU A 579 36.58 43.24 7.34
N GLU A 580 37.36 42.52 6.53
CA GLU A 580 38.75 42.85 6.24
C GLU A 580 38.91 44.23 5.59
N LYS A 581 37.99 44.55 4.67
CA LYS A 581 37.99 45.89 4.04
C LYS A 581 37.58 47.00 4.98
N MET A 582 36.83 46.71 6.04
CA MET A 582 36.40 47.66 7.05
C MET A 582 37.49 47.87 8.13
N GLU A 583 38.38 46.92 8.36
CA GLU A 583 39.50 47.03 9.29
C GLU A 583 40.64 47.88 8.74
N LYS A 584 40.88 47.80 7.40
CA LYS A 584 41.82 48.65 6.64
C LYS A 584 41.24 50.03 6.38
#